data_2231a515f45a92aa7c004c76c017fac2
#
_entry.id   2231a515f45a92aa7c004c76c017fac2
#
_cell.length_a   1.000
_cell.length_b   1.000
_cell.length_c   1.000
_cell.angle_alpha   90.00
_cell.angle_beta   90.00
_cell.angle_gamma   90.00
#
_symmetry.space_group_name_H-M   'P 1'
#
loop_
_entity.id
_entity.type
_entity.pdbx_description
1 polymer ?
#
loop_
_entity_poly.entity_id
_entity_poly.type
_entity_poly.pdbx_seq_one_letter_code
_entity_poly.pdbx_strand_id
1 'polypeptide(L)'
;MDTQSYKTVSLNKATVKKEWVVIDATDLALGRLAARVSLVLRGKTKPGFTPNVDCGDNVIVVNAEKVALTGKKMTDRVYTRYTGYPGGQRFTTPAEILAKRPTELVRRAVKGMLPKTRLGDKLIGNLFIYAGPEHPHQAQNPKSIKLNEI
;
A
#
# COMPACT_ATOMS: atom_id res chain seq x y z
N MET A 1 47.81 -4.05 -2.35
CA MET A 1 46.68 -3.11 -2.47
C MET A 1 45.38 -3.91 -2.43
N ASP A 2 44.69 -3.87 -1.32
CA ASP A 2 43.35 -4.51 -1.23
C ASP A 2 42.39 -3.67 -2.05
N THR A 3 42.10 -4.14 -3.25
CA THR A 3 40.98 -3.60 -4.03
C THR A 3 39.70 -4.01 -3.33
N GLN A 4 39.14 -3.13 -2.51
CA GLN A 4 37.77 -3.29 -2.01
C GLN A 4 36.80 -3.30 -3.20
N SER A 5 36.47 -4.48 -3.70
CA SER A 5 35.43 -4.61 -4.67
C SER A 5 34.08 -4.40 -3.95
N TYR A 6 33.46 -3.26 -4.17
CA TYR A 6 32.08 -3.02 -3.71
C TYR A 6 31.14 -3.97 -4.44
N LYS A 7 30.85 -5.12 -3.82
CA LYS A 7 29.94 -6.10 -4.38
C LYS A 7 28.52 -5.65 -4.09
N THR A 8 27.78 -5.29 -5.13
CA THR A 8 26.35 -4.98 -5.02
C THR A 8 25.58 -6.25 -4.64
N VAL A 9 24.86 -6.20 -3.52
CA VAL A 9 24.01 -7.31 -3.08
C VAL A 9 22.68 -7.24 -3.79
N SER A 10 22.39 -8.21 -4.64
CA SER A 10 21.08 -8.39 -5.29
C SER A 10 20.32 -9.48 -4.57
N LEU A 11 19.12 -9.16 -4.06
CA LEU A 11 18.27 -10.13 -3.38
C LEU A 11 17.48 -10.97 -4.38
N ASN A 12 17.43 -12.28 -4.10
CA ASN A 12 16.62 -13.24 -4.83
C ASN A 12 15.41 -13.66 -3.98
N LYS A 13 14.42 -14.31 -4.60
CA LYS A 13 13.22 -14.81 -3.91
C LYS A 13 13.52 -15.68 -2.68
N ALA A 14 14.62 -16.43 -2.70
CA ALA A 14 15.05 -17.29 -1.58
C ALA A 14 15.75 -16.51 -0.44
N THR A 15 16.38 -15.38 -0.74
CA THR A 15 17.18 -14.59 0.22
C THR A 15 16.41 -13.43 0.84
N VAL A 16 15.25 -13.08 0.28
CA VAL A 16 14.40 -11.99 0.80
C VAL A 16 13.78 -12.40 2.13
N LYS A 17 14.00 -11.56 3.15
CA LYS A 17 13.30 -11.64 4.43
C LYS A 17 12.18 -10.62 4.45
N LYS A 18 10.93 -11.10 4.57
CA LYS A 18 9.74 -10.25 4.70
C LYS A 18 9.37 -10.08 6.16
N GLU A 19 9.14 -8.85 6.56
CA GLU A 19 8.62 -8.50 7.88
C GLU A 19 7.14 -8.11 7.77
N TRP A 20 6.48 -8.04 8.93
CA TRP A 20 5.11 -7.57 9.04
C TRP A 20 5.10 -6.21 9.71
N VAL A 21 4.38 -5.28 9.11
CA VAL A 21 4.31 -3.88 9.55
C VAL A 21 2.86 -3.45 9.70
N VAL A 22 2.54 -2.81 10.84
CA VAL A 22 1.23 -2.18 11.07
C VAL A 22 1.36 -0.67 10.97
N ILE A 23 0.45 -0.06 10.25
CA ILE A 23 0.33 1.39 10.09
C ILE A 23 -1.11 1.81 10.45
N ASP A 24 -1.26 2.77 11.34
CA ASP A 24 -2.55 3.37 11.65
C ASP A 24 -2.85 4.49 10.64
N ALA A 25 -4.03 4.43 10.02
CA ALA A 25 -4.48 5.39 9.02
C ALA A 25 -5.25 6.58 9.61
N THR A 26 -5.47 6.61 10.92
CA THR A 26 -6.27 7.66 11.59
C THR A 26 -5.70 9.05 11.29
N ASP A 27 -6.55 9.94 10.77
CA ASP A 27 -6.25 11.34 10.43
C ASP A 27 -5.10 11.55 9.44
N LEU A 28 -4.58 10.47 8.84
CA LEU A 28 -3.53 10.57 7.84
C LEU A 28 -4.10 10.91 6.46
N ALA A 29 -3.46 11.85 5.76
CA ALA A 29 -3.84 12.16 4.39
C ALA A 29 -3.65 10.94 3.48
N LEU A 30 -4.72 10.52 2.79
CA LEU A 30 -4.76 9.31 1.94
C LEU A 30 -3.56 9.21 0.97
N GLY A 31 -3.18 10.32 0.33
CA GLY A 31 -2.06 10.32 -0.62
C GLY A 31 -0.71 10.07 0.03
N ARG A 32 -0.46 10.68 1.19
CA ARG A 32 0.78 10.48 1.96
C ARG A 32 0.87 9.06 2.50
N LEU A 33 -0.22 8.55 3.07
CA LEU A 33 -0.31 7.16 3.52
C LEU A 33 0.00 6.20 2.36
N ALA A 34 -0.68 6.34 1.23
CA ALA A 34 -0.50 5.47 0.07
C ALA A 34 0.92 5.52 -0.51
N ALA A 35 1.56 6.69 -0.54
CA ALA A 35 2.93 6.85 -0.99
C ALA A 35 3.92 6.07 -0.10
N ARG A 36 3.83 6.22 1.21
CA ARG A 36 4.70 5.51 2.16
C ARG A 36 4.45 4.00 2.15
N VAL A 37 3.18 3.57 2.19
CA VAL A 37 2.81 2.16 2.07
C VAL A 37 3.36 1.55 0.78
N SER A 38 3.30 2.24 -0.35
CA SER A 38 3.83 1.73 -1.62
C SER A 38 5.36 1.58 -1.62
N LEU A 39 6.11 2.43 -0.91
CA LEU A 39 7.56 2.30 -0.74
C LEU A 39 7.91 1.04 0.06
N VAL A 40 7.21 0.77 1.16
CA VAL A 40 7.40 -0.43 2.00
C VAL A 40 7.04 -1.70 1.22
N LEU A 41 5.90 -1.71 0.53
CA LEU A 41 5.46 -2.84 -0.31
C LEU A 41 6.44 -3.17 -1.44
N ARG A 42 7.11 -2.16 -2.00
CA ARG A 42 8.18 -2.37 -3.00
C ARG A 42 9.50 -2.80 -2.38
N GLY A 43 9.70 -2.58 -1.07
CA GLY A 43 10.96 -2.83 -0.38
C GLY A 43 12.04 -1.76 -0.63
N LYS A 44 11.65 -0.55 -1.07
CA LYS A 44 12.60 0.56 -1.29
C LYS A 44 13.24 1.08 0.00
N THR A 45 12.72 0.71 1.14
CA THR A 45 13.29 1.00 2.47
C THR A 45 14.47 0.10 2.83
N LYS A 46 14.66 -1.00 2.07
CA LYS A 46 15.73 -1.97 2.33
C LYS A 46 16.96 -1.74 1.45
N PRO A 47 18.19 -1.87 1.99
CA PRO A 47 19.42 -1.66 1.20
C PRO A 47 19.59 -2.68 0.06
N GLY A 48 19.03 -3.89 0.20
CA GLY A 48 19.08 -4.94 -0.81
C GLY A 48 17.97 -4.89 -1.86
N PHE A 49 17.34 -3.73 -2.06
CA PHE A 49 16.25 -3.59 -3.03
C PHE A 49 16.64 -4.02 -4.45
N THR A 50 15.88 -4.95 -5.02
CA THR A 50 16.04 -5.44 -6.38
C THR A 50 14.75 -5.20 -7.16
N PRO A 51 14.76 -4.45 -8.30
CA PRO A 51 13.54 -4.00 -8.98
C PRO A 51 12.64 -5.11 -9.54
N ASN A 52 13.21 -6.27 -9.89
CA ASN A 52 12.52 -7.41 -10.50
C ASN A 52 12.03 -8.46 -9.48
N VAL A 53 12.37 -8.28 -8.20
CA VAL A 53 12.02 -9.22 -7.13
C VAL A 53 11.07 -8.53 -6.13
N ASP A 54 10.16 -9.31 -5.54
CA ASP A 54 9.30 -8.86 -4.45
C ASP A 54 10.10 -8.84 -3.14
N CYS A 55 10.79 -7.72 -2.90
CA CYS A 55 11.64 -7.46 -1.72
C CYS A 55 10.86 -6.79 -0.57
N GLY A 56 9.61 -6.42 -0.79
CA GLY A 56 8.80 -5.66 0.16
C GLY A 56 8.33 -6.47 1.36
N ASP A 57 7.80 -5.74 2.32
CA ASP A 57 7.20 -6.28 3.54
C ASP A 57 5.69 -6.44 3.40
N ASN A 58 5.11 -7.23 4.30
CA ASN A 58 3.65 -7.32 4.45
C ASN A 58 3.17 -6.13 5.26
N VAL A 59 2.24 -5.35 4.70
CA VAL A 59 1.74 -4.13 5.33
C VAL A 59 0.29 -4.31 5.75
N ILE A 60 0.02 -4.07 7.02
CA ILE A 60 -1.31 -4.03 7.61
C ILE A 60 -1.67 -2.57 7.84
N VAL A 61 -2.77 -2.13 7.27
CA VAL A 61 -3.33 -0.79 7.50
C VAL A 61 -4.61 -0.94 8.33
N VAL A 62 -4.64 -0.32 9.50
CA VAL A 62 -5.81 -0.29 10.38
C VAL A 62 -6.50 1.06 10.34
N ASN A 63 -7.75 1.13 10.83
CA ASN A 63 -8.57 2.35 10.84
C ASN A 63 -8.75 3.00 9.46
N ALA A 64 -8.89 2.20 8.41
CA ALA A 64 -9.01 2.72 7.04
C ALA A 64 -10.24 3.63 6.82
N GLU A 65 -11.26 3.53 7.67
CA GLU A 65 -12.45 4.40 7.66
C GLU A 65 -12.14 5.84 8.09
N LYS A 66 -11.10 6.03 8.92
CA LYS A 66 -10.73 7.33 9.50
C LYS A 66 -9.67 8.08 8.70
N VAL A 67 -9.40 7.62 7.47
CA VAL A 67 -8.41 8.27 6.60
C VAL A 67 -8.88 9.67 6.19
N ALA A 68 -7.97 10.65 6.22
CA ALA A 68 -8.29 12.03 5.89
C ALA A 68 -8.18 12.31 4.38
N LEU A 69 -9.18 13.04 3.86
CA LEU A 69 -9.16 13.64 2.52
C LEU A 69 -9.23 15.16 2.67
N THR A 70 -8.25 15.86 2.12
CA THR A 70 -8.15 17.33 2.23
C THR A 70 -9.08 18.04 1.26
N GLY A 71 -9.62 19.20 1.67
CA GLY A 71 -10.52 20.03 0.88
C GLY A 71 -11.82 19.31 0.53
N LYS A 72 -12.42 19.65 -0.60
CA LYS A 72 -13.71 19.07 -1.06
C LYS A 72 -13.57 17.72 -1.79
N LYS A 73 -12.44 17.01 -1.66
CA LYS A 73 -12.21 15.74 -2.38
C LYS A 73 -13.18 14.64 -2.02
N MET A 74 -13.80 14.72 -0.85
CA MET A 74 -14.78 13.72 -0.41
C MET A 74 -16.00 13.67 -1.32
N THR A 75 -16.44 14.81 -1.83
CA THR A 75 -17.63 14.96 -2.68
C THR A 75 -17.30 15.18 -4.15
N ASP A 76 -16.29 16.01 -4.45
CA ASP A 76 -16.02 16.46 -5.81
C ASP A 76 -15.16 15.49 -6.61
N ARG A 77 -14.37 14.63 -5.93
CA ARG A 77 -13.57 13.63 -6.63
C ARG A 77 -14.46 12.49 -7.13
N VAL A 78 -14.32 12.18 -8.41
CA VAL A 78 -15.08 11.10 -9.06
C VAL A 78 -14.12 9.99 -9.49
N TYR A 79 -14.45 8.75 -9.09
CA TYR A 79 -13.82 7.54 -9.59
C TYR A 79 -14.67 6.92 -10.69
N THR A 80 -14.12 6.85 -11.88
CA THR A 80 -14.79 6.26 -13.05
C THR A 80 -14.48 4.79 -13.16
N ARG A 81 -15.48 3.97 -13.42
CA ARG A 81 -15.37 2.56 -13.77
C ARG A 81 -16.20 2.29 -15.01
N TYR A 82 -15.67 1.49 -15.92
CA TYR A 82 -16.36 1.04 -17.12
C TYR A 82 -16.60 -0.47 -17.06
N THR A 83 -17.81 -0.93 -17.40
CA THR A 83 -18.20 -2.34 -17.34
C THR A 83 -17.92 -3.09 -18.64
N GLY A 84 -17.56 -2.41 -19.73
CA GLY A 84 -17.32 -3.00 -21.04
C GLY A 84 -18.56 -3.01 -21.96
N TYR A 85 -19.73 -2.62 -21.47
CA TYR A 85 -20.98 -2.57 -22.25
C TYR A 85 -21.35 -1.14 -22.65
N PRO A 86 -22.14 -0.92 -23.73
CA PRO A 86 -22.69 0.39 -24.07
C PRO A 86 -23.44 0.98 -22.86
N GLY A 87 -23.18 2.26 -22.54
CA GLY A 87 -23.74 2.92 -21.33
C GLY A 87 -23.20 2.41 -20.01
N GLY A 88 -22.17 1.56 -19.99
CA GLY A 88 -21.60 0.93 -18.80
C GLY A 88 -20.65 1.78 -17.96
N GLN A 89 -20.54 3.09 -18.24
CA GLN A 89 -19.73 3.99 -17.42
C GLN A 89 -20.42 4.27 -16.08
N ARG A 90 -19.69 4.07 -14.99
CA ARG A 90 -20.16 4.29 -13.62
C ARG A 90 -19.25 5.28 -12.91
N PHE A 91 -19.86 6.15 -12.14
CA PHE A 91 -19.20 7.17 -11.34
C PHE A 91 -19.45 6.89 -9.87
N THR A 92 -18.44 7.05 -9.04
CA THR A 92 -18.54 6.89 -7.58
C THR A 92 -17.70 7.94 -6.89
N THR A 93 -18.22 8.55 -5.83
CA THR A 93 -17.49 9.49 -4.98
C THR A 93 -16.75 8.76 -3.86
N PRO A 94 -15.68 9.34 -3.27
CA PRO A 94 -15.03 8.79 -2.09
C PRO A 94 -15.99 8.55 -0.93
N ALA A 95 -16.95 9.43 -0.70
CA ALA A 95 -17.98 9.29 0.33
C ALA A 95 -18.80 7.99 0.15
N GLU A 96 -19.25 7.72 -1.07
CA GLU A 96 -19.97 6.49 -1.39
C GLU A 96 -19.10 5.23 -1.24
N ILE A 97 -17.80 5.34 -1.57
CA ILE A 97 -16.86 4.21 -1.42
C ILE A 97 -16.66 3.91 0.06
N LEU A 98 -16.42 4.93 0.91
CA LEU A 98 -16.24 4.77 2.34
C LEU A 98 -17.48 4.17 3.01
N ALA A 99 -18.67 4.60 2.61
CA ALA A 99 -19.93 4.05 3.15
C ALA A 99 -20.13 2.56 2.80
N LYS A 100 -19.74 2.14 1.58
CA LYS A 100 -19.96 0.77 1.11
C LYS A 100 -18.79 -0.17 1.44
N ARG A 101 -17.55 0.29 1.24
CA ARG A 101 -16.32 -0.51 1.38
C ARG A 101 -15.15 0.38 1.81
N PRO A 102 -14.97 0.65 3.11
CA PRO A 102 -13.96 1.60 3.60
C PRO A 102 -12.53 1.21 3.22
N THR A 103 -12.24 -0.09 3.08
CA THR A 103 -10.91 -0.59 2.71
C THR A 103 -10.53 -0.29 1.24
N GLU A 104 -11.54 -0.15 0.38
CA GLU A 104 -11.33 -0.01 -1.07
C GLU A 104 -10.66 1.33 -1.44
N LEU A 105 -10.94 2.39 -0.69
CA LEU A 105 -10.37 3.72 -0.95
C LEU A 105 -8.84 3.71 -0.81
N VAL A 106 -8.34 3.12 0.28
CA VAL A 106 -6.90 2.96 0.53
C VAL A 106 -6.28 2.03 -0.50
N ARG A 107 -6.92 0.90 -0.80
CA ARG A 107 -6.45 -0.07 -1.79
C ARG A 107 -6.27 0.57 -3.17
N ARG A 108 -7.23 1.36 -3.64
CA ARG A 108 -7.15 2.08 -4.93
C ARG A 108 -6.02 3.08 -4.95
N ALA A 109 -5.82 3.84 -3.87
CA ALA A 109 -4.74 4.81 -3.78
C ALA A 109 -3.36 4.13 -3.85
N VAL A 110 -3.14 3.06 -3.09
CA VAL A 110 -1.89 2.29 -3.11
C VAL A 110 -1.68 1.62 -4.47
N LYS A 111 -2.70 0.97 -5.05
CA LYS A 111 -2.61 0.34 -6.37
C LYS A 111 -2.21 1.34 -7.46
N GLY A 112 -2.71 2.58 -7.37
CA GLY A 112 -2.34 3.66 -8.30
C GLY A 112 -0.88 4.10 -8.21
N MET A 113 -0.22 3.88 -7.04
CA MET A 113 1.17 4.25 -6.78
C MET A 113 2.16 3.09 -6.97
N LEU A 114 1.66 1.86 -7.05
CA LEU A 114 2.47 0.70 -7.42
C LEU A 114 2.71 0.65 -8.93
N PRO A 115 3.82 0.05 -9.39
CA PRO A 115 4.10 -0.12 -10.81
C PRO A 115 3.00 -0.97 -11.47
N LYS A 116 2.59 -0.58 -12.69
CA LYS A 116 1.55 -1.27 -13.47
C LYS A 116 2.14 -2.47 -14.23
N THR A 117 2.71 -3.41 -13.49
CA THR A 117 3.37 -4.62 -14.01
C THR A 117 2.82 -5.85 -13.31
N ARG A 118 3.12 -7.05 -13.84
CA ARG A 118 2.79 -8.32 -13.17
C ARG A 118 3.35 -8.40 -11.73
N LEU A 119 4.52 -7.79 -11.48
CA LEU A 119 5.08 -7.70 -10.13
C LEU A 119 4.22 -6.78 -9.24
N GLY A 120 3.77 -5.62 -9.75
CA GLY A 120 2.90 -4.72 -9.00
C GLY A 120 1.58 -5.37 -8.58
N ASP A 121 1.00 -6.23 -9.42
CA ASP A 121 -0.21 -6.99 -9.06
C ASP A 121 0.06 -8.06 -7.99
N LYS A 122 1.29 -8.58 -7.88
CA LYS A 122 1.69 -9.44 -6.76
C LYS A 122 1.90 -8.65 -5.48
N LEU A 123 2.55 -7.47 -5.58
CA LEU A 123 2.85 -6.62 -4.43
C LEU A 123 1.58 -6.16 -3.70
N ILE A 124 0.50 -5.86 -4.43
CA ILE A 124 -0.78 -5.48 -3.80
C ILE A 124 -1.40 -6.62 -2.96
N GLY A 125 -1.01 -7.87 -3.19
CA GLY A 125 -1.40 -9.02 -2.37
C GLY A 125 -0.77 -9.03 -0.97
N ASN A 126 0.34 -8.31 -0.77
CA ASN A 126 1.00 -8.15 0.53
C ASN A 126 0.39 -7.00 1.36
N LEU A 127 -0.68 -6.37 0.88
CA LEU A 127 -1.39 -5.29 1.54
C LEU A 127 -2.69 -5.79 2.15
N PHE A 128 -2.79 -5.71 3.48
CA PHE A 128 -3.94 -6.07 4.28
C PHE A 128 -4.56 -4.80 4.85
N ILE A 129 -5.84 -4.57 4.63
CA ILE A 129 -6.51 -3.32 5.04
C ILE A 129 -7.73 -3.67 5.86
N TYR A 130 -7.84 -3.05 7.03
CA TYR A 130 -8.94 -3.22 7.97
C TYR A 130 -9.62 -1.87 8.24
N ALA A 131 -10.94 -1.90 8.31
CA ALA A 131 -11.74 -0.70 8.59
C ALA A 131 -11.52 -0.20 10.02
N GLY A 132 -11.59 -1.12 10.98
CA GLY A 132 -11.40 -0.85 12.40
C GLY A 132 -9.95 -1.00 12.89
N PRO A 133 -9.75 -0.95 14.22
CA PRO A 133 -8.43 -1.05 14.85
C PRO A 133 -7.90 -2.49 14.93
N GLU A 134 -8.77 -3.49 14.83
CA GLU A 134 -8.40 -4.88 15.02
C GLU A 134 -7.96 -5.56 13.72
N HIS A 135 -6.99 -6.46 13.82
CA HIS A 135 -6.51 -7.29 12.72
C HIS A 135 -6.21 -8.73 13.18
N PRO A 136 -6.41 -9.76 12.33
CA PRO A 136 -6.20 -11.17 12.69
C PRO A 136 -4.73 -11.62 12.67
N HIS A 137 -3.79 -10.74 12.35
CA HIS A 137 -2.37 -11.06 12.14
C HIS A 137 -1.49 -10.89 13.39
N GLN A 138 -2.03 -11.04 14.60
CA GLN A 138 -1.26 -10.90 15.85
C GLN A 138 -0.15 -11.95 15.96
N ALA A 139 -0.40 -13.18 15.50
CA ALA A 139 0.57 -14.28 15.52
C ALA A 139 1.84 -14.00 14.71
N GLN A 140 1.79 -13.05 13.77
CA GLN A 140 2.94 -12.64 12.94
C GLN A 140 3.84 -11.61 13.63
N ASN A 141 3.50 -11.16 14.85
CA ASN A 141 4.21 -10.14 15.61
C ASN A 141 4.56 -8.89 14.77
N PRO A 142 3.56 -8.22 14.17
CA PRO A 142 3.81 -7.10 13.29
C PRO A 142 4.38 -5.91 14.04
N LYS A 143 5.37 -5.24 13.45
CA LYS A 143 5.99 -4.03 13.99
C LYS A 143 5.10 -2.82 13.71
N SER A 144 4.75 -2.05 14.72
CA SER A 144 4.05 -0.77 14.53
C SER A 144 5.05 0.29 14.06
N ILE A 145 4.78 0.91 12.92
CA ILE A 145 5.61 1.97 12.33
C ILE A 145 4.75 3.22 12.12
N LYS A 146 5.25 4.37 12.58
CA LYS A 146 4.64 5.66 12.28
C LYS A 146 5.02 6.13 10.87
N LEU A 147 4.11 6.83 10.22
CA LEU A 147 4.30 7.30 8.84
C LEU A 147 5.57 8.14 8.65
N ASN A 148 5.98 8.87 9.68
CA ASN A 148 7.18 9.73 9.64
C ASN A 148 8.50 8.95 9.76
N GLU A 149 8.45 7.68 10.14
CA GLU A 149 9.63 6.81 10.33
C GLU A 149 9.99 6.03 9.03
N ILE A 150 9.16 6.14 8.02
CA ILE A 150 9.34 5.58 6.68
C ILE A 150 9.86 6.71 5.74
#